data_9897d363152a03069ab78c65c8c6a3e3
#
_entry.id   9897d363152a03069ab78c65c8c6a3e3
#
_cell.length_a   1.000
_cell.length_b   1.000
_cell.length_c   1.000
_cell.angle_alpha   90.00
_cell.angle_beta   90.00
_cell.angle_gamma   90.00
#
_symmetry.space_group_name_H-M   'P 1'
#
loop_
_entity.id
_entity.type
_entity.pdbx_description
1 polymer ?
#
loop_
_entity_poly.entity_id
_entity_poly.type
_entity_poly.pdbx_seq_one_letter_code
_entity_poly.pdbx_strand_id
1 'polypeptide(L)'
;PGISAPAQGVIGMVYMFTMFFLGMPVAFALMGTSLVFIASLRGLTAALNLFGTAWFSTCSSYTWAPLMFFLLMGFLCFYSRFGEDLYRTARNWCGHFRGGLAIASVCACTALGAVVGDALVGCIAMMTIALPEMRRHGYDDKLAIGTLACSGGIGSLIPPSSNFIIYGVLAEQSIADLFIAGVFPGLVCMACFIV
;
A
#
# COMPACT_ATOMS: atom_id res chain seq x y z
N PRO A 1 -5.21 -25.19 33.94
CA PRO A 1 -6.47 -25.32 33.23
C PRO A 1 -6.38 -24.49 31.95
N GLY A 2 -5.95 -25.20 30.87
CA GLY A 2 -5.56 -24.54 29.63
C GLY A 2 -6.77 -24.10 28.82
N ILE A 3 -6.79 -22.82 28.48
CA ILE A 3 -7.66 -22.28 27.45
C ILE A 3 -7.35 -23.06 26.16
N SER A 4 -8.37 -23.49 25.41
CA SER A 4 -8.18 -24.22 24.17
C SER A 4 -7.42 -23.36 23.13
N ALA A 5 -6.57 -23.98 22.30
CA ALA A 5 -5.76 -23.27 21.32
C ALA A 5 -6.56 -22.28 20.43
N PRO A 6 -7.77 -22.62 19.92
CA PRO A 6 -8.58 -21.67 19.17
C PRO A 6 -9.05 -20.48 20.01
N ALA A 7 -9.37 -20.68 21.29
CA ALA A 7 -9.78 -19.58 22.16
C ALA A 7 -8.62 -18.60 22.46
N GLN A 8 -7.41 -19.12 22.58
CA GLN A 8 -6.21 -18.28 22.69
C GLN A 8 -6.01 -17.43 21.44
N GLY A 9 -6.19 -17.98 20.24
CA GLY A 9 -6.11 -17.22 19.00
C GLY A 9 -7.15 -16.08 18.93
N VAL A 10 -8.39 -16.36 19.35
CA VAL A 10 -9.45 -15.33 19.39
C VAL A 10 -9.10 -14.23 20.38
N ILE A 11 -8.62 -14.56 21.59
CA ILE A 11 -8.19 -13.57 22.58
C ILE A 11 -7.05 -12.69 22.02
N GLY A 12 -6.09 -13.28 21.26
CA GLY A 12 -5.02 -12.55 20.61
C GLY A 12 -5.51 -11.56 19.55
N MET A 13 -6.44 -11.99 18.73
CA MET A 13 -7.06 -11.11 17.74
C MET A 13 -7.82 -9.95 18.41
N VAL A 14 -8.61 -10.22 19.43
CA VAL A 14 -9.33 -9.19 20.18
C VAL A 14 -8.36 -8.20 20.82
N TYR A 15 -7.28 -8.69 21.44
CA TYR A 15 -6.25 -7.83 22.02
C TYR A 15 -5.56 -6.95 20.96
N MET A 16 -5.22 -7.51 19.81
CA MET A 16 -4.62 -6.77 18.69
C MET A 16 -5.55 -5.65 18.20
N PHE A 17 -6.82 -5.96 17.94
CA PHE A 17 -7.80 -4.96 17.52
C PHE A 17 -8.02 -3.89 18.59
N THR A 18 -8.04 -4.26 19.87
CA THR A 18 -8.15 -3.29 20.96
C THR A 18 -6.99 -2.31 20.92
N MET A 19 -5.74 -2.77 20.67
CA MET A 19 -4.58 -1.89 20.53
C MET A 19 -4.72 -0.94 19.32
N PHE A 20 -5.29 -1.41 18.20
CA PHE A 20 -5.55 -0.54 17.05
C PHE A 20 -6.58 0.55 17.38
N PHE A 21 -7.68 0.21 18.07
CA PHE A 21 -8.69 1.19 18.48
C PHE A 21 -8.18 2.20 19.51
N LEU A 22 -7.18 1.84 20.29
CA LEU A 22 -6.48 2.75 21.19
C LEU A 22 -5.48 3.68 20.46
N GLY A 23 -5.38 3.58 19.13
CA GLY A 23 -4.53 4.45 18.31
C GLY A 23 -3.05 4.03 18.27
N MET A 24 -2.70 2.82 18.67
CA MET A 24 -1.33 2.34 18.53
C MET A 24 -0.98 2.10 17.06
N PRO A 25 0.21 2.53 16.58
CA PRO A 25 0.67 2.18 15.24
C PRO A 25 0.70 0.66 15.03
N VAL A 26 0.29 0.22 13.84
CA VAL A 26 0.10 -1.21 13.48
C VAL A 26 1.31 -2.07 13.86
N ALA A 27 2.53 -1.58 13.56
CA ALA A 27 3.76 -2.29 13.87
C ALA A 27 3.91 -2.60 15.36
N PHE A 28 3.68 -1.61 16.24
CA PHE A 28 3.79 -1.79 17.68
C PHE A 28 2.67 -2.66 18.26
N ALA A 29 1.46 -2.56 17.73
CA ALA A 29 0.35 -3.41 18.13
C ALA A 29 0.60 -4.88 17.78
N LEU A 30 1.11 -5.17 16.58
CA LEU A 30 1.49 -6.52 16.16
C LEU A 30 2.65 -7.07 17.00
N MET A 31 3.68 -6.25 17.23
CA MET A 31 4.83 -6.63 18.08
C MET A 31 4.41 -6.93 19.50
N GLY A 32 3.65 -6.03 20.12
CA GLY A 32 3.17 -6.19 21.50
C GLY A 32 2.28 -7.42 21.65
N THR A 33 1.36 -7.62 20.71
CA THR A 33 0.48 -8.80 20.71
C THR A 33 1.27 -10.10 20.59
N SER A 34 2.21 -10.18 19.66
CA SER A 34 3.03 -11.38 19.49
C SER A 34 3.88 -11.67 20.73
N LEU A 35 4.50 -10.65 21.32
CA LEU A 35 5.32 -10.80 22.53
C LEU A 35 4.48 -11.32 23.71
N VAL A 36 3.35 -10.67 24.00
CA VAL A 36 2.44 -11.05 25.10
C VAL A 36 1.93 -12.48 24.91
N PHE A 37 1.52 -12.82 23.68
CA PHE A 37 0.99 -14.15 23.38
C PHE A 37 2.04 -15.25 23.49
N ILE A 38 3.22 -15.06 22.92
CA ILE A 38 4.30 -16.05 23.04
C ILE A 38 4.75 -16.18 24.49
N ALA A 39 4.82 -15.07 25.22
CA ALA A 39 5.18 -15.10 26.66
C ALA A 39 4.15 -15.88 27.49
N SER A 40 2.86 -15.74 27.20
CA SER A 40 1.80 -16.48 27.89
C SER A 40 1.79 -17.98 27.58
N LEU A 41 2.24 -18.39 26.39
CA LEU A 41 2.25 -19.78 25.93
C LEU A 41 3.55 -20.53 26.30
N ARG A 42 4.69 -19.87 26.15
CA ARG A 42 6.02 -20.50 26.24
C ARG A 42 6.94 -19.87 27.30
N GLY A 43 6.43 -18.88 28.02
CA GLY A 43 7.21 -18.13 29.01
C GLY A 43 7.99 -16.95 28.43
N LEU A 44 8.33 -16.00 29.29
CA LEU A 44 8.94 -14.72 28.90
C LEU A 44 10.31 -14.90 28.23
N THR A 45 11.15 -15.80 28.73
CA THR A 45 12.49 -16.05 28.17
C THR A 45 12.42 -16.57 26.74
N ALA A 46 11.49 -17.50 26.47
CA ALA A 46 11.28 -18.02 25.11
C ALA A 46 10.72 -16.93 24.18
N ALA A 47 9.81 -16.08 24.68
CA ALA A 47 9.26 -14.97 23.90
C ALA A 47 10.35 -13.96 23.51
N LEU A 48 11.20 -13.56 24.43
CA LEU A 48 12.29 -12.60 24.17
C LEU A 48 13.32 -13.17 23.19
N ASN A 49 13.68 -14.45 23.34
CA ASN A 49 14.61 -15.11 22.40
C ASN A 49 14.02 -15.20 20.98
N LEU A 50 12.77 -15.64 20.85
CA LEU A 50 12.09 -15.70 19.56
C LEU A 50 11.95 -14.31 18.94
N PHE A 51 11.61 -13.32 19.72
CA PHE A 51 11.51 -11.95 19.26
C PHE A 51 12.85 -11.42 18.74
N GLY A 52 13.93 -11.59 19.51
CA GLY A 52 15.27 -11.14 19.10
C GLY A 52 15.79 -11.86 17.86
N THR A 53 15.62 -13.18 17.79
CA THR A 53 16.07 -13.97 16.62
C THR A 53 15.24 -13.67 15.38
N ALA A 54 13.93 -13.52 15.50
CA ALA A 54 13.06 -13.18 14.37
C ALA A 54 13.39 -11.79 13.82
N TRP A 55 13.61 -10.80 14.68
CA TRP A 55 14.03 -9.46 14.28
C TRP A 55 15.35 -9.49 13.52
N PHE A 56 16.36 -10.11 14.10
CA PHE A 56 17.68 -10.17 13.50
C PHE A 56 17.64 -10.91 12.17
N SER A 57 16.97 -12.06 12.08
CA SER A 57 16.87 -12.84 10.86
C SER A 57 16.13 -12.10 9.76
N THR A 58 15.07 -11.39 10.08
CA THR A 58 14.31 -10.59 9.12
C THR A 58 15.13 -9.41 8.62
N CYS A 59 15.72 -8.62 9.52
CA CYS A 59 16.50 -7.43 9.15
C CYS A 59 17.78 -7.75 8.39
N SER A 60 18.42 -8.90 8.66
CA SER A 60 19.64 -9.35 7.97
C SER A 60 19.37 -10.14 6.69
N SER A 61 18.10 -10.43 6.38
CA SER A 61 17.77 -11.17 5.17
C SER A 61 17.89 -10.30 3.92
N TYR A 62 18.70 -10.74 2.98
CA TYR A 62 18.88 -10.09 1.67
C TYR A 62 17.57 -10.04 0.84
N THR A 63 16.63 -10.91 1.16
CA THR A 63 15.31 -10.97 0.48
C THR A 63 14.52 -9.66 0.58
N TRP A 64 14.79 -8.83 1.60
CA TRP A 64 14.18 -7.51 1.77
C TRP A 64 14.90 -6.36 1.03
N ALA A 65 16.08 -6.62 0.46
CA ALA A 65 16.83 -5.57 -0.24
C ALA A 65 16.05 -4.93 -1.41
N PRO A 66 15.33 -5.68 -2.27
CA PRO A 66 14.50 -5.08 -3.33
C PRO A 66 13.48 -4.09 -2.81
N LEU A 67 12.87 -4.34 -1.65
CA LEU A 67 11.88 -3.44 -1.04
C LEU A 67 12.52 -2.09 -0.66
N MET A 68 13.72 -2.10 -0.09
CA MET A 68 14.41 -0.87 0.30
C MET A 68 14.76 0.01 -0.91
N PHE A 69 15.30 -0.59 -1.97
CA PHE A 69 15.60 0.15 -3.21
C PHE A 69 14.33 0.65 -3.90
N PHE A 70 13.26 -0.13 -3.86
CA PHE A 70 11.99 0.24 -4.42
C PHE A 70 11.36 1.44 -3.66
N LEU A 71 11.38 1.41 -2.33
CA LEU A 71 10.93 2.55 -1.52
C LEU A 71 11.75 3.80 -1.79
N LEU A 72 13.07 3.67 -1.92
CA LEU A 72 13.94 4.80 -2.27
C LEU A 72 13.57 5.37 -3.64
N MET A 73 13.34 4.53 -4.64
CA MET A 73 12.87 4.95 -5.97
C MET A 73 11.55 5.71 -5.89
N GLY A 74 10.57 5.18 -5.15
CA GLY A 74 9.27 5.83 -4.93
C GLY A 74 9.41 7.20 -4.28
N PHE A 75 10.26 7.33 -3.27
CA PHE A 75 10.57 8.62 -2.64
C PHE A 75 11.18 9.62 -3.62
N LEU A 76 12.16 9.22 -4.40
CA LEU A 76 12.79 10.09 -5.40
C LEU A 76 11.78 10.55 -6.45
N CYS A 77 10.92 9.65 -6.92
CA CYS A 77 9.84 9.99 -7.85
C CYS A 77 8.80 10.93 -7.25
N PHE A 78 8.45 10.74 -5.98
CA PHE A 78 7.50 11.60 -5.27
C PHE A 78 8.00 13.05 -5.14
N TYR A 79 9.28 13.25 -4.79
CA TYR A 79 9.87 14.58 -4.65
C TYR A 79 10.33 15.20 -5.98
N SER A 80 10.36 14.43 -7.05
CA SER A 80 10.60 14.95 -8.40
C SER A 80 9.30 15.53 -8.98
N ARG A 81 9.42 16.25 -10.11
CA ARG A 81 8.24 16.72 -10.87
C ARG A 81 7.56 15.63 -11.70
N PHE A 82 7.93 14.37 -11.48
CA PHE A 82 7.45 13.25 -12.26
C PHE A 82 5.92 13.11 -12.24
N GLY A 83 5.28 13.30 -11.07
CA GLY A 83 3.82 13.26 -10.94
C GLY A 83 3.11 14.38 -11.72
N GLU A 84 3.68 15.60 -11.72
CA GLU A 84 3.15 16.73 -12.49
C GLU A 84 3.24 16.48 -13.99
N ASP A 85 4.37 15.96 -14.46
CA ASP A 85 4.60 15.67 -15.88
C ASP A 85 3.71 14.53 -16.36
N LEU A 86 3.51 13.48 -15.55
CA LEU A 86 2.54 12.42 -15.83
C LEU A 86 1.12 12.96 -15.94
N TYR A 87 0.69 13.77 -14.99
CA TYR A 87 -0.65 14.35 -15.03
C TYR A 87 -0.84 15.27 -16.25
N ARG A 88 0.13 16.11 -16.56
CA ARG A 88 0.10 16.98 -17.73
C ARG A 88 0.00 16.15 -19.03
N THR A 89 0.75 15.06 -19.12
CA THR A 89 0.73 14.16 -20.27
C THR A 89 -0.64 13.49 -20.40
N ALA A 90 -1.15 12.91 -19.32
CA ALA A 90 -2.47 12.28 -19.29
C ALA A 90 -3.59 13.27 -19.65
N ARG A 91 -3.51 14.52 -19.16
CA ARG A 91 -4.45 15.59 -19.50
C ARG A 91 -4.41 15.94 -20.99
N ASN A 92 -3.23 16.01 -21.58
CA ASN A 92 -3.10 16.32 -23.02
C ASN A 92 -3.71 15.22 -23.88
N TRP A 93 -3.66 13.96 -23.44
CA TRP A 93 -4.21 12.82 -24.20
C TRP A 93 -5.72 12.63 -23.97
N CYS A 94 -6.16 12.75 -22.70
CA CYS A 94 -7.53 12.45 -22.32
C CYS A 94 -8.42 13.68 -22.14
N GLY A 95 -7.86 14.87 -22.10
CA GLY A 95 -8.59 16.11 -21.77
C GLY A 95 -9.68 16.50 -22.76
N HIS A 96 -9.66 15.95 -23.99
CA HIS A 96 -10.70 16.21 -25.00
C HIS A 96 -11.99 15.39 -24.80
N PHE A 97 -11.99 14.38 -23.92
CA PHE A 97 -13.18 13.59 -23.61
C PHE A 97 -14.09 14.30 -22.59
N ARG A 98 -15.38 13.95 -22.58
CA ARG A 98 -16.28 14.34 -21.50
C ARG A 98 -15.79 13.74 -20.19
N GLY A 99 -15.57 14.57 -19.16
CA GLY A 99 -14.92 14.10 -17.92
C GLY A 99 -13.40 13.90 -18.05
N GLY A 100 -12.77 14.43 -19.09
CA GLY A 100 -11.38 14.17 -19.45
C GLY A 100 -10.36 14.42 -18.34
N LEU A 101 -10.60 15.41 -17.45
CA LEU A 101 -9.72 15.64 -16.30
C LEU A 101 -9.83 14.51 -15.24
N ALA A 102 -11.02 13.94 -15.03
CA ALA A 102 -11.18 12.80 -14.14
C ALA A 102 -10.49 11.57 -14.73
N ILE A 103 -10.67 11.30 -16.03
CA ILE A 103 -9.98 10.22 -16.74
C ILE A 103 -8.45 10.40 -16.68
N ALA A 104 -7.97 11.61 -16.97
CA ALA A 104 -6.55 11.94 -16.88
C ALA A 104 -6.00 11.71 -15.46
N SER A 105 -6.79 12.05 -14.44
CA SER A 105 -6.41 11.82 -13.04
C SER A 105 -6.30 10.32 -12.71
N VAL A 106 -7.24 9.50 -13.19
CA VAL A 106 -7.17 8.04 -13.02
C VAL A 106 -5.93 7.47 -13.69
N CYS A 107 -5.69 7.84 -14.95
CA CYS A 107 -4.52 7.37 -15.71
C CYS A 107 -3.20 7.80 -15.05
N ALA A 108 -3.08 9.08 -14.67
CA ALA A 108 -1.88 9.60 -14.03
C ALA A 108 -1.66 9.00 -12.63
N CYS A 109 -2.73 8.84 -11.84
CA CYS A 109 -2.66 8.21 -10.52
C CYS A 109 -2.23 6.75 -10.61
N THR A 110 -2.76 6.03 -11.57
CA THR A 110 -2.40 4.64 -11.85
C THR A 110 -0.93 4.52 -12.29
N ALA A 111 -0.48 5.38 -13.21
CA ALA A 111 0.91 5.38 -13.68
C ALA A 111 1.89 5.79 -12.56
N LEU A 112 1.55 6.82 -11.78
CA LEU A 112 2.36 7.24 -10.64
C LEU A 112 2.41 6.14 -9.57
N GLY A 113 1.26 5.54 -9.27
CA GLY A 113 1.15 4.45 -8.31
C GLY A 113 2.00 3.23 -8.72
N ALA A 114 2.04 2.89 -10.01
CA ALA A 114 2.89 1.83 -10.53
C ALA A 114 4.39 2.13 -10.32
N VAL A 115 4.82 3.40 -10.35
CA VAL A 115 6.23 3.76 -10.10
C VAL A 115 6.53 3.83 -8.61
N VAL A 116 5.63 4.43 -7.83
CA VAL A 116 5.79 4.58 -6.37
C VAL A 116 5.49 3.28 -5.62
N GLY A 117 4.55 2.47 -6.16
CA GLY A 117 4.15 1.17 -5.62
C GLY A 117 3.42 1.21 -4.29
N ASP A 118 3.00 2.40 -3.86
CA ASP A 118 2.22 2.62 -2.64
C ASP A 118 0.97 3.44 -2.95
N ALA A 119 -0.19 2.91 -2.53
CA ALA A 119 -1.48 3.53 -2.79
C ALA A 119 -1.64 4.89 -2.11
N LEU A 120 -1.18 5.02 -0.86
CA LEU A 120 -1.35 6.25 -0.08
C LEU A 120 -0.46 7.37 -0.63
N VAL A 121 0.79 7.06 -0.91
CA VAL A 121 1.75 8.03 -1.45
C VAL A 121 1.30 8.52 -2.82
N GLY A 122 0.88 7.60 -3.71
CA GLY A 122 0.34 7.95 -5.03
C GLY A 122 -0.92 8.81 -4.94
N CYS A 123 -1.84 8.46 -4.05
CA CYS A 123 -3.08 9.19 -3.81
C CYS A 123 -2.80 10.62 -3.30
N ILE A 124 -1.95 10.77 -2.28
CA ILE A 124 -1.60 12.09 -1.70
C ILE A 124 -0.93 12.98 -2.77
N ALA A 125 0.02 12.42 -3.51
CA ALA A 125 0.69 13.14 -4.60
C ALA A 125 -0.32 13.66 -5.63
N MET A 126 -1.20 12.79 -6.10
CA MET A 126 -2.18 13.17 -7.11
C MET A 126 -3.27 14.11 -6.56
N MET A 127 -3.63 14.01 -5.29
CA MET A 127 -4.53 14.99 -4.67
C MET A 127 -3.92 16.39 -4.65
N THR A 128 -2.62 16.53 -4.40
CA THR A 128 -1.98 17.85 -4.41
C THR A 128 -1.85 18.44 -5.80
N ILE A 129 -1.74 17.60 -6.84
CA ILE A 129 -1.55 18.02 -8.24
C ILE A 129 -2.90 18.22 -8.96
N ALA A 130 -3.74 17.16 -8.95
CA ALA A 130 -4.95 17.11 -9.79
C ALA A 130 -6.16 17.81 -9.17
N LEU A 131 -6.34 17.75 -7.84
CA LEU A 131 -7.52 18.32 -7.19
C LEU A 131 -7.68 19.84 -7.40
N PRO A 132 -6.62 20.67 -7.25
CA PRO A 132 -6.73 22.11 -7.55
C PRO A 132 -7.11 22.39 -9.00
N GLU A 133 -6.61 21.59 -9.93
CA GLU A 133 -6.89 21.72 -11.36
C GLU A 133 -8.35 21.35 -11.68
N MET A 134 -8.84 20.23 -11.11
CA MET A 134 -10.26 19.82 -11.26
C MET A 134 -11.21 20.87 -10.70
N ARG A 135 -10.89 21.46 -9.54
CA ARG A 135 -11.67 22.56 -8.94
C ARG A 135 -11.71 23.80 -9.84
N ARG A 136 -10.57 24.18 -10.43
CA ARG A 136 -10.50 25.32 -11.37
C ARG A 136 -11.37 25.13 -12.60
N HIS A 137 -11.61 23.88 -13.02
CA HIS A 137 -12.46 23.52 -14.15
C HIS A 137 -13.91 23.23 -13.75
N GLY A 138 -14.31 23.56 -12.52
CA GLY A 138 -15.69 23.45 -12.04
C GLY A 138 -16.17 22.03 -11.74
N TYR A 139 -15.28 21.09 -11.48
CA TYR A 139 -15.65 19.76 -11.05
C TYR A 139 -16.19 19.80 -9.59
N ASP A 140 -17.25 19.02 -9.34
CA ASP A 140 -17.75 18.82 -7.97
C ASP A 140 -16.67 18.17 -7.10
N ASP A 141 -16.48 18.72 -5.90
CA ASP A 141 -15.49 18.21 -4.94
C ASP A 141 -15.68 16.73 -4.60
N LYS A 142 -16.92 16.26 -4.51
CA LYS A 142 -17.23 14.86 -4.21
C LYS A 142 -16.73 13.95 -5.32
N LEU A 143 -16.96 14.34 -6.57
CA LEU A 143 -16.48 13.60 -7.74
C LEU A 143 -14.95 13.63 -7.80
N ALA A 144 -14.34 14.81 -7.66
CA ALA A 144 -12.89 14.97 -7.75
C ALA A 144 -12.16 14.17 -6.67
N ILE A 145 -12.56 14.33 -5.41
CA ILE A 145 -11.95 13.62 -4.27
C ILE A 145 -12.20 12.11 -4.38
N GLY A 146 -13.44 11.71 -4.72
CA GLY A 146 -13.78 10.30 -4.89
C GLY A 146 -12.95 9.61 -5.97
N THR A 147 -12.84 10.24 -7.14
CA THR A 147 -12.02 9.73 -8.25
C THR A 147 -10.55 9.57 -7.86
N LEU A 148 -9.96 10.57 -7.21
CA LEU A 148 -8.57 10.54 -6.79
C LEU A 148 -8.31 9.50 -5.68
N ALA A 149 -9.21 9.41 -4.71
CA ALA A 149 -9.11 8.43 -3.63
C ALA A 149 -9.19 6.98 -4.15
N CYS A 150 -10.17 6.71 -5.01
CA CYS A 150 -10.33 5.38 -5.59
C CYS A 150 -9.18 5.01 -6.54
N SER A 151 -8.73 5.94 -7.39
CA SER A 151 -7.64 5.68 -8.33
C SER A 151 -6.29 5.47 -7.64
N GLY A 152 -6.08 6.05 -6.45
CA GLY A 152 -4.89 5.78 -5.63
C GLY A 152 -4.72 4.30 -5.30
N GLY A 153 -5.82 3.60 -5.02
CA GLY A 153 -5.81 2.16 -4.74
C GLY A 153 -5.35 1.29 -5.92
N ILE A 154 -5.60 1.73 -7.16
CA ILE A 154 -5.20 0.99 -8.37
C ILE A 154 -3.68 0.90 -8.49
N GLY A 155 -2.96 1.95 -8.07
CA GLY A 155 -1.50 1.99 -8.14
C GLY A 155 -0.82 0.86 -7.36
N SER A 156 -1.44 0.38 -6.28
CA SER A 156 -0.90 -0.74 -5.52
C SER A 156 -1.12 -2.12 -6.17
N LEU A 157 -2.00 -2.21 -7.17
CA LEU A 157 -2.26 -3.44 -7.92
C LEU A 157 -1.35 -3.57 -9.15
N ILE A 158 -0.85 -2.45 -9.69
CA ILE A 158 0.00 -2.47 -10.87
C ILE A 158 1.47 -2.57 -10.42
N PRO A 159 2.22 -3.55 -10.91
CA PRO A 159 3.62 -3.71 -10.56
C PRO A 159 4.53 -2.57 -11.10
N PRO A 160 5.63 -2.29 -10.39
CA PRO A 160 6.05 -2.87 -9.13
C PRO A 160 5.25 -2.34 -7.93
N SER A 161 4.88 -3.21 -6.99
CA SER A 161 4.11 -2.86 -5.80
C SER A 161 4.78 -3.39 -4.53
N SER A 162 4.89 -2.55 -3.51
CA SER A 162 5.43 -2.92 -2.20
C SER A 162 4.62 -4.06 -1.55
N ASN A 163 3.30 -4.08 -1.77
CA ASN A 163 2.42 -5.13 -1.25
C ASN A 163 2.74 -6.51 -1.83
N PHE A 164 3.02 -6.59 -3.13
CA PHE A 164 3.42 -7.86 -3.77
C PHE A 164 4.81 -8.32 -3.33
N ILE A 165 5.74 -7.39 -3.09
CA ILE A 165 7.05 -7.74 -2.55
C ILE A 165 6.91 -8.32 -1.15
N ILE A 166 6.16 -7.64 -0.26
CA ILE A 166 5.93 -8.11 1.11
C ILE A 166 5.22 -9.46 1.11
N TYR A 167 4.17 -9.60 0.30
CA TYR A 167 3.44 -10.86 0.20
C TYR A 167 4.33 -11.99 -0.34
N GLY A 168 5.10 -11.74 -1.40
CA GLY A 168 5.99 -12.72 -2.00
C GLY A 168 7.04 -13.24 -1.02
N VAL A 169 7.62 -12.33 -0.21
CA VAL A 169 8.59 -12.69 0.82
C VAL A 169 7.95 -13.51 1.93
N LEU A 170 6.77 -13.10 2.43
CA LEU A 170 6.10 -13.78 3.54
C LEU A 170 5.49 -15.14 3.13
N ALA A 171 4.99 -15.24 1.91
CA ALA A 171 4.39 -16.46 1.37
C ALA A 171 5.38 -17.37 0.64
N GLU A 172 6.67 -16.98 0.60
CA GLU A 172 7.73 -17.71 -0.12
C GLU A 172 7.38 -17.94 -1.61
N GLN A 173 6.70 -16.95 -2.23
CA GLN A 173 6.30 -17.00 -3.63
C GLN A 173 7.22 -16.12 -4.51
N SER A 174 7.28 -16.45 -5.79
CA SER A 174 8.01 -15.66 -6.77
C SER A 174 7.42 -14.25 -6.91
N ILE A 175 8.20 -13.23 -6.57
CA ILE A 175 7.80 -11.82 -6.71
C ILE A 175 7.54 -11.48 -8.18
N ALA A 176 8.33 -12.07 -9.11
CA ALA A 176 8.16 -11.85 -10.54
C ALA A 176 6.81 -12.35 -11.05
N ASP A 177 6.38 -13.53 -10.62
CA ASP A 177 5.09 -14.11 -11.01
C ASP A 177 3.92 -13.31 -10.42
N LEU A 178 4.05 -12.81 -9.19
CA LEU A 178 3.07 -11.93 -8.57
C LEU A 178 2.94 -10.60 -9.32
N PHE A 179 4.05 -10.05 -9.80
CA PHE A 179 4.04 -8.85 -10.62
C PHE A 179 3.30 -9.08 -11.94
N ILE A 180 3.61 -10.17 -12.64
CA ILE A 180 2.92 -10.51 -13.90
C ILE A 180 1.41 -10.70 -13.64
N ALA A 181 1.04 -11.39 -12.57
CA ALA A 181 -0.35 -11.61 -12.20
C ALA A 181 -1.11 -10.31 -11.85
N GLY A 182 -0.42 -9.31 -11.29
CA GLY A 182 -1.01 -8.02 -10.91
C GLY A 182 -1.34 -7.07 -12.06
N VAL A 183 -0.64 -7.19 -13.20
CA VAL A 183 -0.84 -6.29 -14.35
C VAL A 183 -2.28 -6.34 -14.86
N PHE A 184 -2.79 -7.53 -15.12
CA PHE A 184 -4.11 -7.69 -15.72
C PHE A 184 -5.25 -7.16 -14.81
N PRO A 185 -5.35 -7.53 -13.51
CA PRO A 185 -6.34 -6.95 -12.61
C PRO A 185 -6.22 -5.43 -12.47
N GLY A 186 -5.00 -4.90 -12.40
CA GLY A 186 -4.77 -3.47 -12.30
C GLY A 186 -5.29 -2.70 -13.53
N LEU A 187 -5.04 -3.20 -14.73
CA LEU A 187 -5.56 -2.61 -15.96
C LEU A 187 -7.08 -2.71 -16.07
N VAL A 188 -7.67 -3.84 -15.67
CA VAL A 188 -9.13 -4.00 -15.62
C VAL A 188 -9.75 -3.00 -14.63
N CYS A 189 -9.19 -2.86 -13.43
CA CYS A 189 -9.64 -1.87 -12.46
C CYS A 189 -9.54 -0.45 -13.03
N MET A 190 -8.42 -0.08 -13.65
CA MET A 190 -8.26 1.22 -14.29
C MET A 190 -9.36 1.46 -15.36
N ALA A 191 -9.62 0.48 -16.21
CA ALA A 191 -10.67 0.58 -17.23
C ALA A 191 -12.06 0.75 -16.62
N CYS A 192 -12.38 0.02 -15.55
CA CYS A 192 -13.67 0.16 -14.85
C CYS A 192 -13.86 1.54 -14.20
N PHE A 193 -12.79 2.22 -13.80
CA PHE A 193 -12.89 3.59 -13.25
C PHE A 193 -12.98 4.68 -14.34
N ILE A 194 -12.67 4.36 -15.57
CA ILE A 194 -12.76 5.29 -16.70
C ILE A 194 -14.16 5.27 -17.34
N VAL A 195 -14.87 4.16 -17.25
CA VAL A 195 -16.23 3.95 -17.79
C VAL A 195 -17.30 4.45 -16.84
#